data_9462a92221701861f03773d9a94d6360
#
_entry.id   9462a92221701861f03773d9a94d6360
#
_cell.length_a   1.000
_cell.length_b   1.000
_cell.length_c   1.000
_cell.angle_alpha   90.00
_cell.angle_beta   90.00
_cell.angle_gamma   90.00
#
_symmetry.space_group_name_H-M   'P 1'
#
loop_
_entity.id
_entity.type
_entity.pdbx_description
1 polymer ?
#
loop_
_entity_poly.entity_id
_entity_poly.type
_entity_poly.pdbx_seq_one_letter_code
_entity_poly.pdbx_strand_id
1 'polypeptide(L)'
;PDVLIINNLEFDHADIYKDLSAIQTQFHHLIRSMPQNSLIIYPEEDLNVGSLMQQGSWSETKSYSANRNSKNYYVPLSSDFSSVKFTLEQEQGVLEWSMLGAHNAQNAFCSILACQKFGLPLKKILEALKEFQGVSRRQDLLFNNHGKVLIDDFAHHPTAIKSTLEGI
;
A
#
# COMPACT_ATOMS: atom_id res chain seq x y z
N PRO A 1 6.26 -17.39 -1.60
CA PRO A 1 5.40 -16.69 -0.64
C PRO A 1 3.92 -16.93 -0.97
N ASP A 2 3.05 -16.84 0.03
CA ASP A 2 1.60 -17.01 -0.15
C ASP A 2 0.92 -15.73 -0.63
N VAL A 3 1.51 -14.59 -0.30
CA VAL A 3 1.07 -13.26 -0.73
C VAL A 3 2.27 -12.42 -1.15
N LEU A 4 2.17 -11.77 -2.28
CA LEU A 4 3.09 -10.74 -2.76
C LEU A 4 2.35 -9.41 -2.87
N ILE A 5 2.87 -8.38 -2.23
CA ILE A 5 2.35 -7.01 -2.35
C ILE A 5 3.37 -6.19 -3.14
N ILE A 6 2.92 -5.54 -4.20
CA ILE A 6 3.71 -4.61 -5.01
C ILE A 6 3.05 -3.25 -4.89
N ASN A 7 3.57 -2.38 -4.02
CA ASN A 7 2.96 -1.08 -3.73
C ASN A 7 3.20 -0.04 -4.81
N ASN A 8 4.38 -0.02 -5.39
CA ASN A 8 4.81 0.86 -6.47
C ASN A 8 6.02 0.26 -7.16
N LEU A 9 6.36 0.78 -8.34
CA LEU A 9 7.55 0.40 -9.06
C LEU A 9 8.18 1.63 -9.72
N GLU A 10 9.32 2.07 -9.19
CA GLU A 10 10.08 3.22 -9.67
C GLU A 10 11.52 2.83 -9.96
N PHE A 11 12.22 3.66 -10.76
CA PHE A 11 13.64 3.48 -10.96
C PHE A 11 14.40 3.95 -9.71
N ASP A 12 15.11 3.02 -9.10
CA ASP A 12 15.97 3.23 -7.95
C ASP A 12 17.18 2.28 -8.03
N HIS A 13 18.13 2.40 -7.13
CA HIS A 13 19.36 1.58 -7.12
C HIS A 13 20.12 1.61 -8.44
N ALA A 14 20.41 2.84 -8.95
CA ALA A 14 21.13 3.06 -10.19
C ALA A 14 22.58 2.46 -10.19
N ASP A 15 23.10 2.11 -9.03
CA ASP A 15 24.35 1.37 -8.84
C ASP A 15 24.23 -0.12 -9.23
N ILE A 16 23.02 -0.68 -9.21
CA ILE A 16 22.73 -2.09 -9.50
C ILE A 16 21.98 -2.25 -10.83
N TYR A 17 20.98 -1.40 -11.07
CA TYR A 17 20.11 -1.50 -12.23
C TYR A 17 20.35 -0.35 -13.20
N LYS A 18 20.52 -0.67 -14.49
CA LYS A 18 20.77 0.35 -15.53
C LYS A 18 19.54 1.19 -15.87
N ASP A 19 18.34 0.62 -15.72
CA ASP A 19 17.06 1.23 -16.07
C ASP A 19 15.89 0.54 -15.36
N LEU A 20 14.69 1.12 -15.47
CA LEU A 20 13.45 0.57 -14.92
C LEU A 20 13.11 -0.82 -15.49
N SER A 21 13.43 -1.07 -16.78
CA SER A 21 13.15 -2.38 -17.42
C SER A 21 13.97 -3.50 -16.77
N ALA A 22 15.20 -3.21 -16.33
CA ALA A 22 16.00 -4.18 -15.58
C ALA A 22 15.35 -4.54 -14.24
N ILE A 23 14.76 -3.55 -13.53
CA ILE A 23 14.02 -3.77 -12.30
C ILE A 23 12.74 -4.58 -12.59
N GLN A 24 11.95 -4.19 -13.60
CA GLN A 24 10.74 -4.93 -14.01
C GLN A 24 11.03 -6.40 -14.34
N THR A 25 12.17 -6.67 -14.96
CA THR A 25 12.61 -8.04 -15.25
C THR A 25 12.78 -8.86 -13.96
N GLN A 26 13.38 -8.30 -12.91
CA GLN A 26 13.54 -9.00 -11.63
C GLN A 26 12.20 -9.24 -10.94
N PHE A 27 11.31 -8.24 -10.96
CA PHE A 27 9.95 -8.42 -10.43
C PHE A 27 9.15 -9.48 -11.23
N HIS A 28 9.31 -9.51 -12.55
CA HIS A 28 8.69 -10.57 -13.36
C HIS A 28 9.21 -11.97 -13.01
N HIS A 29 10.52 -12.11 -12.76
CA HIS A 29 11.08 -13.37 -12.27
C HIS A 29 10.49 -13.77 -10.91
N LEU A 30 10.31 -12.82 -9.99
CA LEU A 30 9.63 -13.06 -8.71
C LEU A 30 8.18 -13.52 -8.93
N ILE A 31 7.40 -12.82 -9.76
CA ILE A 31 6.02 -13.17 -10.10
C ILE A 31 5.95 -14.59 -10.66
N ARG A 32 6.85 -14.95 -11.56
CA ARG A 32 6.92 -16.30 -12.15
C ARG A 32 7.29 -17.39 -11.15
N SER A 33 7.94 -17.05 -10.05
CA SER A 33 8.28 -17.98 -8.97
C SER A 33 7.15 -18.19 -7.97
N MET A 34 6.06 -17.40 -8.06
CA MET A 34 4.93 -17.50 -7.14
C MET A 34 4.13 -18.78 -7.40
N PRO A 35 3.70 -19.49 -6.35
CA PRO A 35 2.80 -20.64 -6.46
C PRO A 35 1.44 -20.24 -7.05
N GLN A 36 0.78 -21.15 -7.75
CA GLN A 36 -0.53 -20.91 -8.38
C GLN A 36 -1.62 -20.50 -7.36
N ASN A 37 -1.56 -21.00 -6.13
CA ASN A 37 -2.50 -20.70 -5.05
C ASN A 37 -2.16 -19.46 -4.26
N SER A 38 -1.11 -18.73 -4.63
CA SER A 38 -0.72 -17.47 -4.00
C SER A 38 -1.51 -16.28 -4.54
N LEU A 39 -1.39 -15.13 -3.87
CA LEU A 39 -2.07 -13.88 -4.23
C LEU A 39 -1.05 -12.78 -4.51
N ILE A 40 -1.25 -12.03 -5.59
CA ILE A 40 -0.50 -10.81 -5.89
C ILE A 40 -1.45 -9.61 -5.74
N ILE A 41 -1.04 -8.63 -4.91
CA ILE A 41 -1.81 -7.41 -4.63
C ILE A 41 -1.05 -6.22 -5.21
N TYR A 42 -1.73 -5.34 -5.96
CA TYR A 42 -1.10 -4.20 -6.60
C TYR A 42 -2.07 -3.03 -6.83
N PRO A 43 -1.58 -1.75 -6.92
CA PRO A 43 -2.39 -0.59 -7.27
C PRO A 43 -2.68 -0.54 -8.77
N GLU A 44 -3.89 -0.12 -9.14
CA GLU A 44 -4.28 0.05 -10.55
C GLU A 44 -3.65 1.28 -11.20
N GLU A 45 -3.36 2.31 -10.42
CA GLU A 45 -2.87 3.59 -10.90
C GLU A 45 -1.38 3.58 -11.27
N ASP A 46 -0.61 2.64 -10.77
CA ASP A 46 0.83 2.57 -11.08
C ASP A 46 1.04 1.92 -12.46
N LEU A 47 1.40 2.76 -13.44
CA LEU A 47 1.60 2.33 -14.82
C LEU A 47 2.76 1.32 -14.96
N ASN A 48 3.79 1.43 -14.13
CA ASN A 48 4.95 0.53 -14.16
C ASN A 48 4.59 -0.85 -13.62
N VAL A 49 3.79 -0.89 -12.54
CA VAL A 49 3.22 -2.14 -12.01
C VAL A 49 2.21 -2.71 -12.99
N GLY A 50 1.34 -1.88 -13.58
CA GLY A 50 0.40 -2.29 -14.62
C GLY A 50 1.09 -2.96 -15.81
N SER A 51 2.17 -2.36 -16.32
CA SER A 51 3.00 -2.92 -17.40
C SER A 51 3.66 -4.25 -16.99
N LEU A 52 4.11 -4.36 -15.74
CA LEU A 52 4.65 -5.61 -15.21
C LEU A 52 3.58 -6.71 -15.16
N MET A 53 2.38 -6.40 -14.69
CA MET A 53 1.28 -7.38 -14.59
C MET A 53 0.75 -7.84 -15.95
N GLN A 54 0.85 -7.00 -16.99
CA GLN A 54 0.52 -7.39 -18.38
C GLN A 54 1.42 -8.48 -18.94
N GLN A 55 2.60 -8.71 -18.38
CA GLN A 55 3.49 -9.81 -18.76
C GLN A 55 2.95 -11.19 -18.33
N GLY A 56 1.92 -11.19 -17.49
CA GLY A 56 1.20 -12.38 -17.06
C GLY A 56 1.64 -12.94 -15.73
N SER A 57 0.71 -13.61 -15.08
CA SER A 57 0.88 -14.36 -13.84
C SER A 57 -0.05 -15.56 -13.83
N TRP A 58 0.37 -16.67 -13.24
CA TRP A 58 -0.50 -17.81 -12.96
C TRP A 58 -1.09 -17.80 -11.55
N SER A 59 -0.64 -16.88 -10.69
CA SER A 59 -1.22 -16.66 -9.38
C SER A 59 -2.49 -15.81 -9.47
N GLU A 60 -3.36 -15.93 -8.48
CA GLU A 60 -4.49 -15.01 -8.31
C GLU A 60 -3.98 -13.57 -8.16
N THR A 61 -4.69 -12.61 -8.75
CA THR A 61 -4.34 -11.19 -8.64
C THR A 61 -5.51 -10.38 -8.08
N LYS A 62 -5.24 -9.44 -7.19
CA LYS A 62 -6.19 -8.45 -6.72
C LYS A 62 -5.59 -7.05 -6.86
N SER A 63 -6.21 -6.25 -7.70
CA SER A 63 -5.89 -4.83 -7.80
C SER A 63 -6.73 -4.01 -6.82
N TYR A 64 -6.24 -2.85 -6.44
CA TYR A 64 -6.96 -1.85 -5.66
C TYR A 64 -6.71 -0.44 -6.23
N SER A 65 -7.59 0.51 -5.88
CA SER A 65 -7.60 1.85 -6.47
C SER A 65 -8.11 2.89 -5.49
N ALA A 66 -7.79 4.15 -5.73
CA ALA A 66 -8.50 5.30 -5.17
C ALA A 66 -9.77 5.65 -5.98
N ASN A 67 -9.98 4.99 -7.13
CA ASN A 67 -11.12 5.24 -8.01
C ASN A 67 -12.30 4.34 -7.65
N ARG A 68 -13.47 4.95 -7.40
CA ARG A 68 -14.72 4.24 -7.06
C ARG A 68 -15.27 3.31 -8.15
N ASN A 69 -14.75 3.39 -9.37
CA ASN A 69 -15.15 2.50 -10.46
C ASN A 69 -14.45 1.13 -10.38
N SER A 70 -13.45 0.98 -9.52
CA SER A 70 -12.76 -0.28 -9.30
C SER A 70 -13.56 -1.18 -8.36
N LYS A 71 -13.29 -2.50 -8.44
CA LYS A 71 -13.93 -3.49 -7.56
C LYS A 71 -13.47 -3.36 -6.11
N ASN A 72 -12.19 -3.04 -5.93
CA ASN A 72 -11.58 -2.82 -4.64
C ASN A 72 -11.05 -1.38 -4.60
N TYR A 73 -11.63 -0.54 -3.76
CA TYR A 73 -11.22 0.87 -3.68
C TYR A 73 -11.32 1.40 -2.26
N TYR A 74 -10.60 2.49 -2.01
CA TYR A 74 -10.70 3.25 -0.78
C TYR A 74 -11.06 4.70 -1.05
N VAL A 75 -11.72 5.33 -0.08
CA VAL A 75 -12.12 6.74 -0.14
C VAL A 75 -11.80 7.39 1.19
N PRO A 76 -11.03 8.50 1.23
CA PRO A 76 -10.88 9.25 2.46
C PRO A 76 -12.23 9.86 2.88
N LEU A 77 -12.54 9.77 4.15
CA LEU A 77 -13.65 10.45 4.81
C LEU A 77 -13.19 11.70 5.55
N SER A 78 -11.89 11.80 5.85
CA SER A 78 -11.19 12.99 6.35
C SER A 78 -10.07 13.39 5.40
N SER A 79 -9.71 14.68 5.37
CA SER A 79 -8.67 15.20 4.46
C SER A 79 -7.27 14.64 4.75
N ASP A 80 -7.01 14.27 5.99
CA ASP A 80 -5.75 13.71 6.49
C ASP A 80 -5.66 12.19 6.44
N PHE A 81 -6.72 11.50 5.94
CA PHE A 81 -6.84 10.04 5.90
C PHE A 81 -6.90 9.34 7.28
N SER A 82 -7.14 10.08 8.37
CA SER A 82 -7.42 9.48 9.68
C SER A 82 -8.75 8.72 9.73
N SER A 83 -9.64 8.96 8.75
CA SER A 83 -10.86 8.20 8.53
C SER A 83 -10.95 7.80 7.06
N VAL A 84 -11.02 6.49 6.80
CA VAL A 84 -11.01 5.93 5.44
C VAL A 84 -12.08 4.85 5.30
N LYS A 85 -12.86 4.94 4.21
CA LYS A 85 -13.78 3.86 3.83
C LYS A 85 -13.08 2.95 2.82
N PHE A 86 -13.09 1.65 3.11
CA PHE A 86 -12.66 0.59 2.20
C PHE A 86 -13.87 -0.12 1.62
N THR A 87 -13.86 -0.36 0.33
CA THR A 87 -14.86 -1.16 -0.39
C THR A 87 -14.13 -2.28 -1.10
N LEU A 88 -14.52 -3.50 -0.82
CA LEU A 88 -14.07 -4.72 -1.45
C LEU A 88 -15.26 -5.30 -2.24
N GLU A 89 -15.05 -6.21 -3.16
CA GLU A 89 -16.11 -6.70 -4.07
C GLU A 89 -17.50 -6.92 -3.41
N GLN A 90 -17.54 -7.48 -2.20
CA GLN A 90 -18.77 -7.85 -1.49
C GLN A 90 -18.89 -7.24 -0.09
N GLU A 91 -17.87 -6.55 0.38
CA GLU A 91 -17.80 -6.00 1.74
C GLU A 91 -17.37 -4.54 1.72
N GLN A 92 -17.76 -3.82 2.76
CA GLN A 92 -17.25 -2.47 3.00
C GLN A 92 -17.07 -2.24 4.50
N GLY A 93 -16.15 -1.34 4.84
CA GLY A 93 -15.92 -0.95 6.22
C GLY A 93 -15.24 0.41 6.32
N VAL A 94 -15.31 1.01 7.50
CA VAL A 94 -14.68 2.28 7.81
C VAL A 94 -13.60 2.03 8.86
N LEU A 95 -12.42 2.58 8.63
CA LEU A 95 -11.32 2.61 9.56
C LEU A 95 -11.14 4.04 10.06
N GLU A 96 -11.17 4.20 11.38
CA GLU A 96 -10.76 5.42 12.08
C GLU A 96 -9.53 5.08 12.91
N TRP A 97 -8.42 5.74 12.66
CA TRP A 97 -7.10 5.40 13.21
C TRP A 97 -6.21 6.62 13.37
N SER A 98 -5.01 6.44 13.92
CA SER A 98 -4.05 7.52 14.16
C SER A 98 -3.10 7.79 12.98
N MET A 99 -3.10 6.93 11.95
CA MET A 99 -2.19 7.08 10.81
C MET A 99 -2.72 8.11 9.82
N LEU A 100 -1.83 8.87 9.21
CA LEU A 100 -2.15 9.97 8.29
C LEU A 100 -1.64 9.68 6.87
N GLY A 101 -2.27 10.32 5.89
CA GLY A 101 -1.85 10.32 4.50
C GLY A 101 -2.31 9.13 3.66
N ALA A 102 -2.40 9.37 2.36
CA ALA A 102 -2.89 8.39 1.37
C ALA A 102 -2.05 7.11 1.33
N HIS A 103 -0.71 7.22 1.51
CA HIS A 103 0.18 6.06 1.49
C HIS A 103 -0.11 5.07 2.63
N ASN A 104 -0.50 5.56 3.82
CA ASN A 104 -0.92 4.70 4.92
C ASN A 104 -2.26 4.02 4.63
N ALA A 105 -3.22 4.73 4.00
CA ALA A 105 -4.47 4.12 3.55
C ALA A 105 -4.23 3.00 2.51
N GLN A 106 -3.29 3.19 1.58
CA GLN A 106 -2.86 2.16 0.64
C GLN A 106 -2.25 0.95 1.34
N ASN A 107 -1.34 1.18 2.29
CA ASN A 107 -0.71 0.13 3.09
C ASN A 107 -1.76 -0.67 3.89
N ALA A 108 -2.75 0.03 4.48
CA ALA A 108 -3.87 -0.63 5.16
C ALA A 108 -4.69 -1.48 4.18
N PHE A 109 -4.97 -0.98 2.99
CA PHE A 109 -5.73 -1.74 1.99
C PHE A 109 -5.01 -3.01 1.57
N CYS A 110 -3.70 -2.94 1.29
CA CYS A 110 -2.89 -4.11 1.01
C CYS A 110 -2.94 -5.13 2.15
N SER A 111 -2.85 -4.65 3.40
CA SER A 111 -2.95 -5.50 4.59
C SER A 111 -4.33 -6.17 4.72
N ILE A 112 -5.41 -5.43 4.42
CA ILE A 112 -6.78 -5.97 4.40
C ILE A 112 -6.88 -7.11 3.38
N LEU A 113 -6.48 -6.88 2.14
CA LEU A 113 -6.54 -7.88 1.06
C LEU A 113 -5.69 -9.12 1.38
N ALA A 114 -4.50 -8.91 1.95
CA ALA A 114 -3.61 -9.98 2.36
C ALA A 114 -4.22 -10.83 3.49
N CYS A 115 -4.78 -10.19 4.52
CA CYS A 115 -5.43 -10.89 5.64
C CYS A 115 -6.68 -11.66 5.19
N GLN A 116 -7.46 -11.10 4.25
CA GLN A 116 -8.61 -11.81 3.69
C GLN A 116 -8.23 -13.09 2.93
N LYS A 117 -7.04 -13.13 2.30
CA LYS A 117 -6.53 -14.38 1.67
C LYS A 117 -6.45 -15.54 2.67
N PHE A 118 -6.23 -15.23 3.95
CA PHE A 118 -6.19 -16.21 5.05
C PHE A 118 -7.53 -16.37 5.78
N GLY A 119 -8.62 -15.83 5.24
CA GLY A 119 -9.97 -16.01 5.78
C GLY A 119 -10.32 -15.13 6.99
N LEU A 120 -9.51 -14.08 7.27
CA LEU A 120 -9.86 -13.15 8.34
C LEU A 120 -11.03 -12.25 7.90
N PRO A 121 -12.08 -12.10 8.70
CA PRO A 121 -13.20 -11.22 8.38
C PRO A 121 -12.80 -9.75 8.47
N LEU A 122 -13.29 -8.93 7.54
CA LEU A 122 -12.96 -7.50 7.42
C LEU A 122 -13.10 -6.76 8.76
N LYS A 123 -14.15 -7.01 9.53
CA LYS A 123 -14.37 -6.38 10.83
C LYS A 123 -13.18 -6.57 11.78
N LYS A 124 -12.65 -7.78 11.90
CA LYS A 124 -11.50 -8.07 12.77
C LYS A 124 -10.21 -7.42 12.28
N ILE A 125 -10.03 -7.34 10.96
CA ILE A 125 -8.87 -6.68 10.36
C ILE A 125 -8.91 -5.18 10.68
N LEU A 126 -10.06 -4.53 10.52
CA LEU A 126 -10.24 -3.11 10.82
C LEU A 126 -10.07 -2.80 12.32
N GLU A 127 -10.56 -3.68 13.20
CA GLU A 127 -10.33 -3.57 14.65
C GLU A 127 -8.82 -3.60 14.98
N ALA A 128 -8.07 -4.51 14.38
CA ALA A 128 -6.61 -4.58 14.57
C ALA A 128 -5.87 -3.37 13.99
N LEU A 129 -6.25 -2.89 12.80
CA LEU A 129 -5.66 -1.70 12.18
C LEU A 129 -5.93 -0.43 12.98
N LYS A 130 -7.07 -0.32 13.66
CA LYS A 130 -7.40 0.80 14.55
C LYS A 130 -6.42 0.92 15.72
N GLU A 131 -5.91 -0.19 16.23
CA GLU A 131 -4.94 -0.24 17.32
C GLU A 131 -3.49 -0.07 16.86
N PHE A 132 -3.24 -0.05 15.55
CA PHE A 132 -1.90 0.06 14.99
C PHE A 132 -1.31 1.45 15.24
N GLN A 133 -0.14 1.50 15.88
CA GLN A 133 0.54 2.73 16.30
C GLN A 133 1.62 3.22 15.31
N GLY A 134 1.69 2.59 14.12
CA GLY A 134 2.71 2.92 13.13
C GLY A 134 3.99 2.10 13.28
N VAL A 135 5.00 2.51 12.52
CA VAL A 135 6.33 1.91 12.51
C VAL A 135 7.33 2.99 12.88
N SER A 136 8.30 2.65 13.72
CA SER A 136 9.36 3.59 14.12
C SER A 136 10.01 4.25 12.89
N ARG A 137 10.23 5.55 12.96
CA ARG A 137 10.79 6.37 11.88
C ARG A 137 9.93 6.38 10.60
N ARG A 138 8.60 6.24 10.75
CA ARG A 138 7.60 6.41 9.67
C ARG A 138 6.52 7.35 10.18
N GLN A 139 6.68 8.66 9.95
CA GLN A 139 5.87 9.74 10.53
C GLN A 139 5.81 9.66 12.08
N ASP A 140 6.94 9.30 12.70
CA ASP A 140 7.06 9.10 14.13
C ASP A 140 7.02 10.45 14.84
N LEU A 141 5.99 10.71 15.64
CA LEU A 141 5.79 11.97 16.33
C LEU A 141 6.70 12.04 17.56
N LEU A 142 7.84 12.73 17.45
CA LEU A 142 8.82 12.88 18.54
C LEU A 142 8.45 13.99 19.51
N PHE A 143 7.78 15.04 19.04
CA PHE A 143 7.46 16.22 19.85
C PHE A 143 6.24 16.96 19.30
N ASN A 144 5.33 17.34 20.19
CA ASN A 144 4.21 18.22 19.87
C ASN A 144 3.91 19.14 21.07
N ASN A 145 4.42 20.36 21.02
CA ASN A 145 4.19 21.34 22.08
C ASN A 145 4.35 22.79 21.56
N HIS A 146 3.56 23.71 22.13
CA HIS A 146 3.58 25.16 21.81
C HIS A 146 3.47 25.46 20.30
N GLY A 147 2.66 24.69 19.55
CA GLY A 147 2.47 24.87 18.11
C GLY A 147 3.66 24.40 17.26
N LYS A 148 4.61 23.69 17.85
CA LYS A 148 5.74 23.06 17.16
C LYS A 148 5.57 21.56 17.16
N VAL A 149 5.72 20.94 15.99
CA VAL A 149 5.64 19.50 15.79
C VAL A 149 6.97 19.03 15.21
N LEU A 150 7.54 17.97 15.77
CA LEU A 150 8.73 17.31 15.25
C LEU A 150 8.38 15.86 14.89
N ILE A 151 8.58 15.52 13.64
CA ILE A 151 8.29 14.20 13.09
C ILE A 151 9.57 13.59 12.52
N ASP A 152 9.89 12.35 12.88
CA ASP A 152 10.97 11.56 12.27
C ASP A 152 10.40 10.65 11.18
N ASP A 153 10.97 10.73 9.98
CA ASP A 153 10.61 9.86 8.85
C ASP A 153 11.84 9.43 8.09
N PHE A 154 11.91 8.16 7.71
CA PHE A 154 13.02 7.58 6.97
C PHE A 154 12.95 7.84 5.46
N ALA A 155 11.97 8.58 4.97
CA ALA A 155 11.84 8.90 3.56
C ALA A 155 13.12 9.58 3.03
N HIS A 156 13.73 9.00 2.01
CA HIS A 156 14.96 9.49 1.38
C HIS A 156 14.89 9.49 -0.16
N HIS A 157 13.85 8.90 -0.74
CA HIS A 157 13.53 8.98 -2.16
C HIS A 157 12.56 10.15 -2.43
N PRO A 158 12.67 10.91 -3.54
CA PRO A 158 11.80 12.06 -3.81
C PRO A 158 10.30 11.79 -3.68
N THR A 159 9.82 10.69 -4.23
CA THR A 159 8.41 10.27 -4.13
C THR A 159 8.01 9.99 -2.67
N ALA A 160 8.85 9.30 -1.90
CA ALA A 160 8.58 9.01 -0.50
C ALA A 160 8.55 10.30 0.34
N ILE A 161 9.50 11.23 0.14
CA ILE A 161 9.52 12.54 0.80
C ILE A 161 8.25 13.33 0.48
N LYS A 162 7.86 13.37 -0.80
CA LYS A 162 6.62 14.03 -1.23
C LYS A 162 5.39 13.44 -0.52
N SER A 163 5.24 12.12 -0.52
CA SER A 163 4.11 11.44 0.12
C SER A 163 4.05 11.68 1.63
N THR A 164 5.21 11.73 2.31
CA THR A 164 5.29 12.07 3.74
C THR A 164 4.82 13.50 3.97
N LEU A 165 5.29 14.49 3.18
CA LEU A 165 4.92 15.89 3.32
C LEU A 165 3.44 16.15 2.98
N GLU A 166 2.87 15.42 2.03
CA GLU A 166 1.43 15.52 1.70
C GLU A 166 0.53 14.86 2.76
N GLY A 167 1.07 13.98 3.60
CA GLY A 167 0.34 13.30 4.67
C GLY A 167 0.36 14.03 6.02
N ILE A 168 1.12 15.12 6.14
CA ILE A 168 1.25 15.95 7.36
C ILE A 168 0.47 17.26 7.17
#